data_acc8bec83ecaba4bebce32fd685e9569
#
_entry.id   acc8bec83ecaba4bebce32fd685e9569
#
_cell.length_a   1.000
_cell.length_b   1.000
_cell.length_c   1.000
_cell.angle_alpha   90.00
_cell.angle_beta   90.00
_cell.angle_gamma   90.00
#
_symmetry.space_group_name_H-M   'P 1'
#
loop_
_entity.id
_entity.type
_entity.pdbx_description
1 polymer ?
#
loop_
_entity_poly.entity_id
_entity_poly.type
_entity_poly.pdbx_seq_one_letter_code
_entity_poly.pdbx_strand_id
1 'polypeptide(L)'
;MKILIVDDDPAIRLLLFTVFGEEHDVSVLCDGHNAVSVLSDPNHQFDVVLLDLKMPRLSGEMVLEFLSGWQNIKTKFIIISGFHDEARHFKYPNLVATLAKPFNIKELVRIVETSHQSAAASGA
;
A
#
# COMPACT_ATOMS: atom_id res chain seq x y z
N MET A 1 -0.97 4.31 13.27
CA MET A 1 -1.65 3.61 12.16
C MET A 1 -1.15 2.19 12.02
N LYS A 2 -1.92 1.38 11.37
CA LYS A 2 -1.53 0.03 10.99
C LYS A 2 -1.20 0.02 9.51
N ILE A 3 0.06 -0.25 9.17
CA ILE A 3 0.60 -0.14 7.81
C ILE A 3 1.07 -1.51 7.33
N LEU A 4 0.68 -1.87 6.11
CA LEU A 4 1.19 -3.07 5.45
C LEU A 4 2.10 -2.65 4.29
N ILE A 5 3.28 -3.24 4.24
CA ILE A 5 4.25 -3.03 3.16
C ILE A 5 4.33 -4.31 2.34
N VAL A 6 4.07 -4.21 1.05
CA VAL A 6 4.12 -5.36 0.13
C VAL A 6 5.09 -5.04 -0.98
N ASP A 7 6.26 -5.64 -0.95
CA ASP A 7 7.33 -5.41 -1.92
C ASP A 7 8.24 -6.64 -1.93
N ASP A 8 8.63 -7.11 -3.10
CA ASP A 8 9.50 -8.28 -3.23
C ASP A 8 10.98 -7.94 -2.99
N ASP A 9 11.34 -6.66 -2.97
CA ASP A 9 12.71 -6.23 -2.72
C ASP A 9 12.97 -6.11 -1.21
N PRO A 10 13.86 -6.95 -0.66
CA PRO A 10 14.14 -6.91 0.77
C PRO A 10 14.74 -5.58 1.25
N ALA A 11 15.47 -4.88 0.39
CA ALA A 11 16.05 -3.58 0.76
C ALA A 11 14.94 -2.53 0.94
N ILE A 12 13.95 -2.54 0.06
CA ILE A 12 12.81 -1.63 0.18
C ILE A 12 11.98 -1.97 1.42
N ARG A 13 11.72 -3.24 1.67
CA ARG A 13 10.99 -3.66 2.88
C ARG A 13 11.68 -3.17 4.14
N LEU A 14 13.00 -3.35 4.22
CA LEU A 14 13.77 -2.92 5.38
C LEU A 14 13.74 -1.40 5.54
N LEU A 15 13.92 -0.68 4.44
CA LEU A 15 13.87 0.78 4.45
C LEU A 15 12.54 1.30 4.98
N LEU A 16 11.45 0.81 4.43
CA LEU A 16 10.11 1.28 4.80
C LEU A 16 9.74 0.86 6.21
N PHE A 17 10.13 -0.34 6.61
CA PHE A 17 9.93 -0.79 7.99
C PHE A 17 10.66 0.14 8.97
N THR A 18 11.89 0.53 8.64
CA THR A 18 12.67 1.44 9.48
C THR A 18 12.03 2.83 9.56
N VAL A 19 11.55 3.33 8.41
CA VAL A 19 10.94 4.66 8.33
C VAL A 19 9.66 4.74 9.14
N PHE A 20 8.80 3.75 9.04
CA PHE A 20 7.46 3.81 9.64
C PHE A 20 7.33 3.04 10.96
N GLY A 21 8.25 2.14 11.25
CA GLY A 21 8.11 1.22 12.36
C GLY A 21 8.25 1.82 13.74
N GLU A 22 8.82 3.01 13.86
CA GLU A 22 8.95 3.66 15.17
C GLU A 22 7.63 4.22 15.67
N GLU A 23 6.79 4.73 14.76
CA GLU A 23 5.56 5.43 15.14
C GLU A 23 4.29 4.65 14.79
N HIS A 24 4.41 3.60 14.00
CA HIS A 24 3.26 2.85 13.51
C HIS A 24 3.46 1.35 13.67
N ASP A 25 2.35 0.63 13.66
CA ASP A 25 2.34 -0.83 13.64
C ASP A 25 2.51 -1.29 12.18
N VAL A 26 3.70 -1.79 11.86
CA VAL A 26 4.08 -2.11 10.48
C VAL A 26 4.24 -3.61 10.30
N SER A 27 3.58 -4.16 9.28
CA SER A 27 3.77 -5.53 8.82
C SER A 27 4.35 -5.51 7.40
N VAL A 28 5.15 -6.51 7.07
CA VAL A 28 5.78 -6.60 5.74
C VAL A 28 5.47 -7.94 5.10
N LEU A 29 5.20 -7.93 3.80
CA LEU A 29 5.00 -9.12 2.99
C LEU A 29 5.82 -9.01 1.72
N CYS A 30 6.23 -10.15 1.17
CA CYS A 30 7.12 -10.18 0.01
C CYS A 30 6.43 -10.55 -1.29
N ASP A 31 5.14 -10.84 -1.30
CA ASP A 31 4.43 -11.17 -2.54
C ASP A 31 2.96 -10.79 -2.46
N GLY A 32 2.35 -10.68 -3.65
CA GLY A 32 0.96 -10.27 -3.77
C GLY A 32 -0.05 -11.34 -3.35
N HIS A 33 0.34 -12.61 -3.42
CA HIS A 33 -0.56 -13.70 -3.04
C HIS A 33 -0.85 -13.64 -1.54
N ASN A 34 0.18 -13.48 -0.73
CA ASN A 34 0.01 -13.31 0.71
C ASN A 34 -0.72 -12.00 1.04
N ALA A 35 -0.48 -10.95 0.25
CA ALA A 35 -1.18 -9.68 0.44
C ALA A 35 -2.69 -9.83 0.26
N VAL A 36 -3.13 -10.53 -0.78
CA VAL A 36 -4.56 -10.78 -1.01
C VAL A 36 -5.15 -11.56 0.17
N SER A 37 -4.45 -12.61 0.62
CA SER A 37 -4.91 -13.43 1.72
C SER A 37 -5.10 -12.60 3.00
N VAL A 38 -4.12 -11.78 3.33
CA VAL A 38 -4.15 -10.94 4.54
C VAL A 38 -5.22 -9.85 4.43
N LEU A 39 -5.28 -9.18 3.28
CA LEU A 39 -6.22 -8.07 3.08
C LEU A 39 -7.66 -8.52 2.95
N SER A 40 -7.89 -9.78 2.59
CA SER A 40 -9.22 -10.37 2.51
C SER A 40 -9.75 -10.82 3.87
N ASP A 41 -8.89 -10.91 4.87
CA ASP A 41 -9.27 -11.39 6.20
C ASP A 41 -9.87 -10.23 6.99
N PRO A 42 -11.14 -10.32 7.42
CA PRO A 42 -11.78 -9.25 8.19
C PRO A 42 -11.13 -9.01 9.56
N ASN A 43 -10.34 -9.94 10.05
CA ASN A 43 -9.60 -9.78 11.32
C ASN A 43 -8.33 -8.96 11.16
N HIS A 44 -7.89 -8.71 9.91
CA HIS A 44 -6.73 -7.90 9.61
C HIS A 44 -7.17 -6.61 8.93
N GLN A 45 -7.16 -5.53 9.68
CA GLN A 45 -7.53 -4.22 9.14
C GLN A 45 -6.32 -3.31 9.12
N PHE A 46 -5.94 -2.88 7.93
CA PHE A 46 -4.84 -1.94 7.74
C PHE A 46 -5.38 -0.58 7.34
N ASP A 47 -4.74 0.46 7.83
CA ASP A 47 -5.09 1.83 7.46
C ASP A 47 -4.51 2.18 6.09
N VAL A 48 -3.26 1.80 5.85
CA VAL A 48 -2.54 2.10 4.61
C VAL A 48 -1.76 0.88 4.16
N VAL A 49 -1.76 0.62 2.86
CA VAL A 49 -0.93 -0.41 2.23
C VAL A 49 0.01 0.26 1.23
N LEU A 50 1.30 0.04 1.38
CA LEU A 50 2.32 0.45 0.41
C LEU A 50 2.58 -0.77 -0.49
N LEU A 51 2.23 -0.67 -1.76
CA LEU A 51 2.13 -1.82 -2.66
C LEU A 51 3.01 -1.63 -3.89
N ASP A 52 3.93 -2.56 -4.11
CA ASP A 52 4.71 -2.62 -5.33
C ASP A 52 3.88 -3.23 -6.47
N LEU A 53 3.98 -2.66 -7.67
CA LEU A 53 3.28 -3.20 -8.83
C LEU A 53 3.94 -4.45 -9.39
N LYS A 54 5.25 -4.48 -9.43
CA LYS A 54 6.00 -5.57 -10.06
C LYS A 54 6.48 -6.57 -9.03
N MET A 55 5.71 -7.62 -8.87
CA MET A 55 6.06 -8.73 -7.98
C MET A 55 5.84 -10.04 -8.71
N PRO A 56 6.63 -11.10 -8.37
CA PRO A 56 6.41 -12.40 -8.98
C PRO A 56 5.06 -12.99 -8.57
N ARG A 57 4.52 -13.86 -9.41
CA ARG A 57 3.25 -14.59 -9.24
C ARG A 57 2.02 -13.69 -9.32
N LEU A 58 1.85 -12.77 -8.40
CA LEU A 58 0.69 -11.90 -8.35
C LEU A 58 1.19 -10.46 -8.23
N SER A 59 1.00 -9.67 -9.28
CA SER A 59 1.43 -8.28 -9.30
C SER A 59 0.55 -7.41 -8.40
N GLY A 60 1.04 -6.21 -8.09
CA GLY A 60 0.25 -5.23 -7.35
C GLY A 60 -1.04 -4.86 -8.07
N GLU A 61 -1.00 -4.79 -9.39
CA GLU A 61 -2.20 -4.57 -10.21
C GLU A 61 -3.25 -5.64 -9.96
N MET A 62 -2.84 -6.91 -9.95
CA MET A 62 -3.74 -8.03 -9.71
C MET A 62 -4.30 -8.00 -8.28
N VAL A 63 -3.50 -7.59 -7.33
CA VAL A 63 -3.96 -7.42 -5.93
C VAL A 63 -5.09 -6.40 -5.88
N LEU A 64 -4.90 -5.23 -6.49
CA LEU A 64 -5.92 -4.18 -6.51
C LEU A 64 -7.18 -4.64 -7.24
N GLU A 65 -7.02 -5.30 -8.38
CA GLU A 65 -8.14 -5.81 -9.15
C GLU A 65 -8.95 -6.83 -8.36
N PHE A 66 -8.27 -7.74 -7.68
CA PHE A 66 -8.93 -8.73 -6.83
C PHE A 66 -9.72 -8.07 -5.71
N LEU A 67 -9.12 -7.05 -5.06
CA LEU A 67 -9.75 -6.37 -3.93
C LEU A 67 -10.84 -5.39 -4.34
N SER A 68 -10.89 -4.99 -5.61
CA SER A 68 -11.89 -4.03 -6.09
C SER A 68 -13.33 -4.54 -5.95
N GLY A 69 -13.52 -5.85 -5.88
CA GLY A 69 -14.82 -6.46 -5.65
C GLY A 69 -15.25 -6.49 -4.19
N TRP A 70 -14.40 -6.09 -3.27
CA TRP A 70 -14.69 -6.14 -1.82
C TRP A 70 -15.25 -4.78 -1.37
N GLN A 71 -16.51 -4.77 -1.00
CA GLN A 71 -17.25 -3.52 -0.83
C GLN A 71 -16.95 -2.74 0.45
N ASN A 72 -16.32 -3.27 1.45
CA ASN A 72 -16.17 -2.59 2.74
C ASN A 72 -14.73 -2.36 3.15
N ILE A 73 -13.82 -2.36 2.18
CA ILE A 73 -12.43 -2.08 2.48
C ILE A 73 -12.24 -0.57 2.65
N LYS A 74 -11.82 -0.17 3.85
CA LYS A 74 -11.50 1.23 4.16
C LYS A 74 -10.01 1.52 4.01
N THR A 75 -9.22 0.51 3.75
CA THR A 75 -7.77 0.63 3.60
C THR A 75 -7.42 1.52 2.42
N LYS A 76 -6.48 2.43 2.62
CA LYS A 76 -5.94 3.28 1.55
C LYS A 76 -4.69 2.64 0.97
N PHE A 77 -4.56 2.71 -0.35
CA PHE A 77 -3.44 2.11 -1.07
C PHE A 77 -2.55 3.19 -1.67
N ILE A 78 -1.24 2.99 -1.56
CA ILE A 78 -0.23 3.80 -2.22
C ILE A 78 0.64 2.85 -3.03
N ILE A 79 0.72 3.09 -4.34
CA ILE A 79 1.55 2.28 -5.23
C ILE A 79 2.95 2.89 -5.30
N ILE A 80 3.97 2.06 -5.19
CA ILE A 80 5.36 2.43 -5.37
C ILE A 80 5.92 1.52 -6.44
N SER A 81 6.30 2.06 -7.60
CA SER A 81 6.73 1.25 -8.73
C SER A 81 7.80 1.92 -9.56
N GLY A 82 8.73 1.12 -10.11
CA GLY A 82 9.69 1.59 -11.10
C GLY A 82 9.06 1.91 -12.45
N PHE A 83 7.80 1.50 -12.66
CA PHE A 83 7.08 1.67 -13.92
C PHE A 83 5.81 2.49 -13.67
N HIS A 84 6.01 3.72 -13.23
CA HIS A 84 4.90 4.59 -12.82
C HIS A 84 3.89 4.89 -13.93
N ASP A 85 4.29 4.79 -15.20
CA ASP A 85 3.38 5.02 -16.32
C ASP A 85 2.25 4.00 -16.35
N GLU A 86 2.52 2.76 -15.95
CA GLU A 86 1.49 1.72 -15.87
C GLU A 86 0.46 2.04 -14.79
N ALA A 87 0.90 2.63 -13.68
CA ALA A 87 0.04 2.96 -12.56
C ALA A 87 -0.98 4.06 -12.87
N ARG A 88 -0.73 4.90 -13.89
CA ARG A 88 -1.67 5.98 -14.26
C ARG A 88 -3.02 5.48 -14.71
N HIS A 89 -3.09 4.24 -15.18
CA HIS A 89 -4.33 3.70 -15.73
C HIS A 89 -5.21 3.05 -14.67
N PHE A 90 -4.76 2.99 -13.44
CA PHE A 90 -5.54 2.38 -12.37
C PHE A 90 -6.60 3.35 -11.85
N LYS A 91 -7.83 2.85 -11.84
CA LYS A 91 -8.95 3.53 -11.21
C LYS A 91 -9.45 2.65 -10.08
N TYR A 92 -8.91 2.87 -8.91
CA TYR A 92 -9.30 2.16 -7.71
C TYR A 92 -9.67 3.20 -6.64
N PRO A 93 -10.90 3.16 -6.09
CA PRO A 93 -11.37 4.24 -5.20
C PRO A 93 -10.47 4.51 -4.00
N ASN A 94 -9.80 3.48 -3.49
CA ASN A 94 -8.95 3.60 -2.33
C ASN A 94 -7.48 3.85 -2.67
N LEU A 95 -7.14 3.99 -3.95
CA LEU A 95 -5.80 4.34 -4.37
C LEU A 95 -5.61 5.85 -4.23
N VAL A 96 -4.79 6.27 -3.30
CA VAL A 96 -4.62 7.70 -2.98
C VAL A 96 -3.41 8.32 -3.64
N ALA A 97 -2.40 7.53 -4.02
CA ALA A 97 -1.22 8.05 -4.68
C ALA A 97 -0.44 6.95 -5.37
N THR A 98 0.36 7.34 -6.35
CA THR A 98 1.37 6.48 -6.99
C THR A 98 2.69 7.21 -6.98
N LEU A 99 3.77 6.50 -6.63
CA LEU A 99 5.12 7.05 -6.60
C LEU A 99 6.04 6.19 -7.44
N ALA A 100 6.93 6.85 -8.18
CA ALA A 100 7.96 6.18 -8.96
C ALA A 100 9.17 5.85 -8.08
N LYS A 101 9.80 4.70 -8.32
CA LYS A 101 11.10 4.38 -7.74
C LYS A 101 12.20 5.01 -8.60
N PRO A 102 13.23 5.60 -8.01
CA PRO A 102 13.40 5.86 -6.59
C PRO A 102 12.48 6.96 -6.09
N PHE A 103 11.93 6.80 -4.91
CA PHE A 103 11.00 7.74 -4.32
C PHE A 103 11.66 8.58 -3.23
N ASN A 104 11.05 9.73 -2.93
CA ASN A 104 11.49 10.60 -1.85
C ASN A 104 10.80 10.18 -0.56
N ILE A 105 11.59 9.86 0.48
CA ILE A 105 11.04 9.37 1.75
C ILE A 105 10.16 10.42 2.43
N LYS A 106 10.57 11.67 2.42
CA LYS A 106 9.78 12.75 3.03
C LYS A 106 8.42 12.91 2.36
N GLU A 107 8.40 12.80 1.04
CA GLU A 107 7.15 12.85 0.29
C GLU A 107 6.25 11.66 0.62
N LEU A 108 6.82 10.47 0.70
CA LEU A 108 6.06 9.27 1.05
C LEU A 108 5.46 9.39 2.45
N VAL A 109 6.24 9.83 3.43
CA VAL A 109 5.75 10.02 4.80
C VAL A 109 4.60 11.02 4.82
N ARG A 110 4.73 12.12 4.09
CA ARG A 110 3.68 13.14 4.00
C ARG A 110 2.41 12.57 3.42
N ILE A 111 2.53 11.78 2.35
CA ILE A 111 1.37 11.17 1.69
C ILE A 111 0.67 10.19 2.63
N VAL A 112 1.42 9.35 3.33
CA VAL A 112 0.86 8.39 4.28
C VAL A 112 0.11 9.12 5.39
N GLU A 113 0.69 10.13 5.97
CA GLU A 113 0.07 10.90 7.05
C GLU A 113 -1.16 11.66 6.57
N THR A 114 -1.09 12.25 5.39
CA THR A 114 -2.21 12.97 4.78
C THR A 114 -3.37 12.04 4.45
N SER A 115 -3.07 10.84 3.95
CA SER A 115 -4.10 9.83 3.66
C SER A 115 -4.90 9.49 4.91
N HIS A 116 -4.21 9.31 6.02
CA HIS A 116 -4.86 8.99 7.29
C HIS A 116 -5.73 10.15 7.77
N GLN A 117 -5.20 11.37 7.71
CA GLN A 117 -5.94 12.57 8.09
C GLN A 117 -7.17 12.78 7.21
N SER A 118 -7.03 12.59 5.90
CA SER A 118 -8.15 12.67 4.97
C SER A 118 -9.24 11.67 5.30
N ALA A 119 -8.86 10.42 5.59
CA ALA A 119 -9.80 9.38 5.97
C ALA A 119 -10.52 9.76 7.27
N ALA A 120 -9.80 10.28 8.26
CA ALA A 120 -10.38 10.73 9.52
C ALA A 120 -11.32 11.92 9.30
N ALA A 121 -10.92 12.89 8.48
CA ALA A 121 -11.73 14.05 8.17
C ALA A 121 -13.03 13.67 7.44
N SER A 122 -12.96 12.75 6.49
CA SER A 122 -14.15 12.31 5.76
C SER A 122 -15.05 11.43 6.61
N GLY A 123 -14.55 10.83 7.67
CA GLY A 123 -15.34 10.08 8.64
C GLY A 123 -16.05 10.96 9.66
N ALA A 124 -15.66 12.20 9.70
CA ALA A 124 -16.29 13.15 10.60
C ALA A 124 -17.48 13.81 9.95
#